data_77571e09defae8c44be675cfe0473730
#
_entry.id   77571e09defae8c44be675cfe0473730
#
_cell.length_a   1.000
_cell.length_b   1.000
_cell.length_c   1.000
_cell.angle_alpha   90.00
_cell.angle_beta   90.00
_cell.angle_gamma   90.00
#
_symmetry.space_group_name_H-M   'P 1'
#
loop_
_entity.id
_entity.type
_entity.pdbx_description
1 polymer ?
#
loop_
_entity_poly.entity_id
_entity_poly.type
_entity_poly.pdbx_seq_one_letter_code
_entity_poly.pdbx_strand_id
1 'polypeptide(L)'
;NKYIRKTIQKQIRIHNKYIYRYDRVTQAIEWIQDNFYLTTGNLMKIELLPTQRWWYELMLGYDMVDEKGVQVNLVNEIFLNLGRGSGKSSLMATRVLNWMILGGQYGGESLVIAYDNTQARHVFDQVRNQTEASDTLRVYNENKIFKSTKQGLVFTSFKTTFKKQTNDTLRAQGGNSSLNIFDEVHTYGEDITESVNKGSRQKQDNWQSIYITSGGLKRDGLYDKLVERFKSEEEFYNDRSFGLLYMLENHEQVKDKKNWTMALPLIGHVPKWSGVIEEYELAQGDPALQNKFLAFNMGLPMQDTAYYFTPQDTKLTDFNLSVFNKNRTYVGIDLSLIGDLTAVSFVCELEGKTYSHTLTFSVRSQYEQLDTEQQELWTEFVDRGELILLDTEYINVNDLIPYINDFRTKTGCRLRKIGYDPARYEILKGLIERYFFDKDGDNQRAIRQGFSMNDYIKLLKSKLVENKLIHNQKVMQWALNNTAVKIGQSGDYMYTKKLEKDKIDPTVALTMALEMAVSDEV
;
A
#
# COMPACT_ATOMS: atom_id res chain seq x y z
N ASN A 1 15.98 -16.18 5.97
CA ASN A 1 14.79 -15.50 6.46
C ASN A 1 14.65 -15.77 7.97
N LYS A 2 14.87 -14.75 8.80
CA LYS A 2 14.82 -14.85 10.27
C LYS A 2 13.42 -15.18 10.80
N TYR A 3 12.39 -14.73 10.11
CA TYR A 3 10.99 -14.95 10.52
C TYR A 3 10.60 -16.42 10.38
N ILE A 4 11.00 -17.08 9.29
CA ILE A 4 10.76 -18.52 9.09
C ILE A 4 11.54 -19.36 10.11
N ARG A 5 12.79 -18.97 10.45
CA ARG A 5 13.55 -19.63 11.53
C ARG A 5 12.79 -19.54 12.87
N LYS A 6 12.20 -18.40 13.19
CA LYS A 6 11.38 -18.21 14.39
C LYS A 6 10.15 -19.13 14.38
N THR A 7 9.49 -19.29 13.23
CA THR A 7 8.35 -20.22 13.08
C THR A 7 8.77 -21.68 13.28
N ILE A 8 9.92 -22.10 12.75
CA ILE A 8 10.47 -23.45 12.98
C ILE A 8 10.79 -23.67 14.45
N GLN A 9 11.42 -22.72 15.12
CA GLN A 9 11.70 -22.80 16.57
C GLN A 9 10.41 -22.93 17.39
N LYS A 10 9.36 -22.19 17.04
CA LYS A 10 8.03 -22.29 17.64
C LYS A 10 7.43 -23.67 17.43
N GLN A 11 7.51 -24.22 16.21
CA GLN A 11 7.02 -25.55 15.90
C GLN A 11 7.72 -26.63 16.73
N ILE A 12 9.06 -26.55 16.86
CA ILE A 12 9.82 -27.50 17.70
C ILE A 12 9.32 -27.46 19.16
N ARG A 13 9.08 -26.27 19.71
CA ARG A 13 8.53 -26.10 21.06
C ARG A 13 7.14 -26.70 21.17
N ILE A 14 6.27 -26.50 20.21
CA ILE A 14 4.91 -27.02 20.15
C ILE A 14 4.94 -28.56 20.01
N HIS A 15 5.81 -29.10 19.18
CA HIS A 15 5.94 -30.54 18.97
C HIS A 15 6.28 -31.30 20.27
N ASN A 16 7.07 -30.68 21.15
CA ASN A 16 7.43 -31.27 22.44
C ASN A 16 6.33 -31.15 23.52
N LYS A 17 5.29 -30.36 23.27
CA LYS A 17 4.26 -30.02 24.28
C LYS A 17 2.89 -30.60 23.96
N TYR A 18 2.56 -30.79 22.68
CA TYR A 18 1.22 -31.14 22.23
C TYR A 18 1.18 -32.45 21.45
N ILE A 19 -0.02 -32.95 21.19
CA ILE A 19 -0.24 -34.20 20.45
C ILE A 19 0.02 -33.98 18.99
N TYR A 20 1.01 -34.68 18.43
CA TYR A 20 1.29 -34.62 17.00
C TYR A 20 0.48 -35.65 16.22
N ARG A 21 -0.22 -35.19 15.18
CA ARG A 21 -1.15 -35.97 14.35
C ARG A 21 -0.55 -36.29 12.98
N TYR A 22 0.47 -37.11 12.99
CA TYR A 22 1.12 -37.58 11.75
C TYR A 22 0.11 -38.24 10.80
N ASP A 23 -0.80 -39.07 11.32
CA ASP A 23 -1.86 -39.74 10.59
C ASP A 23 -2.73 -38.76 9.78
N ARG A 24 -3.19 -37.70 10.41
CA ARG A 24 -4.04 -36.68 9.78
C ARG A 24 -3.31 -35.89 8.70
N VAL A 25 -2.05 -35.52 8.95
CA VAL A 25 -1.22 -34.79 7.97
C VAL A 25 -0.95 -35.65 6.75
N THR A 26 -0.54 -36.90 6.95
CA THR A 26 -0.25 -37.84 5.86
C THR A 26 -1.50 -38.10 5.02
N GLN A 27 -2.62 -38.43 5.64
CA GLN A 27 -3.90 -38.62 4.95
C GLN A 27 -4.29 -37.41 4.11
N ALA A 28 -4.12 -36.19 4.65
CA ALA A 28 -4.45 -34.96 3.94
C ALA A 28 -3.57 -34.77 2.71
N ILE A 29 -2.25 -34.98 2.84
CA ILE A 29 -1.27 -34.82 1.74
C ILE A 29 -1.52 -35.86 0.65
N GLU A 30 -1.68 -37.12 1.01
CA GLU A 30 -1.94 -38.23 0.07
C GLU A 30 -3.25 -37.97 -0.69
N TRP A 31 -4.32 -37.63 0.03
CA TRP A 31 -5.59 -37.33 -0.60
C TRP A 31 -5.51 -36.16 -1.60
N ILE A 32 -4.76 -35.08 -1.26
CA ILE A 32 -4.57 -33.95 -2.16
C ILE A 32 -3.80 -34.38 -3.41
N GLN A 33 -2.70 -35.10 -3.28
CA GLN A 33 -1.89 -35.55 -4.41
C GLN A 33 -2.64 -36.53 -5.33
N ASP A 34 -3.55 -37.31 -4.77
CA ASP A 34 -4.37 -38.23 -5.54
C ASP A 34 -5.53 -37.56 -6.26
N ASN A 35 -6.09 -36.51 -5.71
CA ASN A 35 -7.39 -35.97 -6.14
C ASN A 35 -7.34 -34.52 -6.64
N PHE A 36 -6.25 -33.79 -6.49
CA PHE A 36 -6.18 -32.39 -6.92
C PHE A 36 -5.34 -32.22 -8.19
N TYR A 37 -5.84 -31.39 -9.12
CA TYR A 37 -5.21 -31.14 -10.41
C TYR A 37 -4.83 -29.66 -10.56
N LEU A 38 -3.70 -29.40 -11.19
CA LEU A 38 -3.37 -28.06 -11.68
C LEU A 38 -4.23 -27.79 -12.92
N THR A 39 -5.08 -26.76 -12.85
CA THR A 39 -6.06 -26.43 -13.90
C THR A 39 -5.60 -25.26 -14.80
N THR A 40 -4.38 -24.77 -14.60
CA THR A 40 -3.75 -23.74 -15.42
C THR A 40 -2.62 -24.36 -16.25
N GLY A 41 -2.70 -24.23 -17.57
CA GLY A 41 -1.78 -24.90 -18.50
C GLY A 41 -2.24 -26.34 -18.80
N ASN A 42 -1.32 -27.30 -18.74
CA ASN A 42 -1.68 -28.71 -18.92
C ASN A 42 -2.33 -29.25 -17.65
N LEU A 43 -3.45 -29.96 -17.81
CA LEU A 43 -4.11 -30.63 -16.70
C LEU A 43 -3.22 -31.76 -16.18
N MET A 44 -2.74 -31.63 -14.95
CA MET A 44 -1.86 -32.61 -14.32
C MET A 44 -2.10 -32.66 -12.80
N LYS A 45 -1.90 -33.83 -12.20
CA LYS A 45 -2.00 -33.98 -10.74
C LYS A 45 -0.99 -33.07 -10.05
N ILE A 46 -1.39 -32.52 -8.92
CA ILE A 46 -0.49 -31.71 -8.09
C ILE A 46 0.52 -32.61 -7.39
N GLU A 47 1.76 -32.17 -7.38
CA GLU A 47 2.78 -32.71 -6.48
C GLU A 47 3.14 -31.62 -5.46
N LEU A 48 2.83 -31.88 -4.18
CA LEU A 48 3.13 -30.93 -3.12
C LEU A 48 4.64 -30.92 -2.83
N LEU A 49 5.24 -29.76 -2.99
CA LEU A 49 6.64 -29.53 -2.63
C LEU A 49 6.87 -29.65 -1.12
N PRO A 50 8.08 -29.99 -0.64
CA PRO A 50 8.36 -30.14 0.79
C PRO A 50 7.91 -28.95 1.64
N THR A 51 8.08 -27.73 1.14
CA THR A 51 7.61 -26.50 1.81
C THR A 51 6.09 -26.46 1.94
N GLN A 52 5.35 -26.89 0.93
CA GLN A 52 3.89 -26.95 0.98
C GLN A 52 3.40 -28.04 1.95
N ARG A 53 4.06 -29.21 1.96
CA ARG A 53 3.77 -30.28 2.96
C ARG A 53 3.99 -29.77 4.38
N TRP A 54 5.07 -29.03 4.62
CA TRP A 54 5.33 -28.38 5.91
C TRP A 54 4.22 -27.39 6.30
N TRP A 55 3.68 -26.62 5.36
CA TRP A 55 2.55 -25.74 5.65
C TRP A 55 1.30 -26.52 6.09
N TYR A 56 1.03 -27.68 5.47
CA TYR A 56 -0.03 -28.59 5.91
C TYR A 56 0.20 -29.15 7.32
N GLU A 57 1.43 -29.47 7.65
CA GLU A 57 1.81 -29.90 8.99
C GLU A 57 1.52 -28.82 10.04
N LEU A 58 1.82 -27.56 9.75
CA LEU A 58 1.48 -26.45 10.65
C LEU A 58 -0.04 -26.24 10.79
N MET A 59 -0.81 -26.44 9.73
CA MET A 59 -2.27 -26.27 9.74
C MET A 59 -3.00 -27.39 10.46
N LEU A 60 -2.52 -28.63 10.36
CA LEU A 60 -3.27 -29.83 10.74
C LEU A 60 -2.55 -30.71 11.77
N GLY A 61 -1.28 -30.51 12.00
CA GLY A 61 -0.41 -31.48 12.66
C GLY A 61 -0.52 -31.52 14.20
N TYR A 62 -1.25 -30.62 14.83
CA TYR A 62 -1.22 -30.52 16.31
C TYR A 62 -2.61 -30.46 16.93
N ASP A 63 -2.82 -31.27 17.95
CA ASP A 63 -4.02 -31.25 18.77
C ASP A 63 -3.68 -30.93 20.23
N MET A 64 -4.66 -30.40 20.94
CA MET A 64 -4.67 -30.24 22.39
C MET A 64 -5.90 -30.91 22.99
N VAL A 65 -5.88 -31.13 24.27
CA VAL A 65 -7.06 -31.53 25.02
C VAL A 65 -7.67 -30.27 25.63
N ASP A 66 -8.96 -30.04 25.39
CA ASP A 66 -9.68 -28.90 25.93
C ASP A 66 -10.06 -29.09 27.42
N GLU A 67 -10.72 -28.09 28.00
CA GLU A 67 -11.16 -28.13 29.41
C GLU A 67 -12.17 -29.25 29.70
N LYS A 68 -12.83 -29.78 28.68
CA LYS A 68 -13.80 -30.89 28.79
C LYS A 68 -13.16 -32.27 28.57
N GLY A 69 -11.84 -32.32 28.34
CA GLY A 69 -11.12 -33.54 28.02
C GLY A 69 -11.28 -33.99 26.57
N VAL A 70 -11.79 -33.14 25.69
CA VAL A 70 -11.97 -33.43 24.25
C VAL A 70 -10.72 -33.01 23.47
N GLN A 71 -10.27 -33.88 22.56
CA GLN A 71 -9.17 -33.59 21.67
C GLN A 71 -9.64 -32.66 20.53
N VAL A 72 -9.05 -31.48 20.44
CA VAL A 72 -9.37 -30.43 19.46
C VAL A 72 -8.13 -29.95 18.77
N ASN A 73 -8.29 -29.36 17.57
CA ASN A 73 -7.18 -28.77 16.83
C ASN A 73 -6.51 -27.64 17.63
N LEU A 74 -5.18 -27.69 17.77
CA LEU A 74 -4.42 -26.67 18.48
C LEU A 74 -4.41 -25.35 17.71
N VAL A 75 -4.15 -25.40 16.40
CA VAL A 75 -3.85 -24.20 15.59
C VAL A 75 -5.13 -23.61 15.03
N ASN A 76 -5.49 -22.44 15.52
CA ASN A 76 -6.69 -21.70 15.08
C ASN A 76 -6.38 -20.61 14.06
N GLU A 77 -5.17 -20.07 14.05
CA GLU A 77 -4.83 -18.97 13.15
C GLU A 77 -3.53 -19.24 12.40
N ILE A 78 -3.54 -19.00 11.09
CA ILE A 78 -2.37 -19.05 10.21
C ILE A 78 -2.30 -17.76 9.44
N PHE A 79 -1.17 -17.06 9.50
CA PHE A 79 -0.87 -15.94 8.61
C PHE A 79 0.20 -16.34 7.59
N LEU A 80 -0.17 -16.34 6.30
CA LEU A 80 0.68 -16.73 5.19
C LEU A 80 0.94 -15.54 4.28
N ASN A 81 2.07 -14.87 4.48
CA ASN A 81 2.58 -13.83 3.61
C ASN A 81 3.56 -14.42 2.60
N LEU A 82 3.18 -14.50 1.34
CA LEU A 82 3.97 -15.06 0.22
C LEU A 82 3.98 -14.09 -0.94
N GLY A 83 5.09 -13.91 -1.61
CA GLY A 83 5.16 -13.13 -2.83
C GLY A 83 4.16 -13.57 -3.90
N ARG A 84 3.76 -12.64 -4.77
CA ARG A 84 2.81 -12.87 -5.86
C ARG A 84 3.23 -14.06 -6.75
N GLY A 85 2.26 -14.80 -7.26
CA GLY A 85 2.52 -15.96 -8.11
C GLY A 85 2.90 -17.25 -7.38
N SER A 86 2.99 -17.26 -6.04
CA SER A 86 3.42 -18.46 -5.26
C SER A 86 2.32 -19.50 -5.03
N GLY A 87 1.23 -19.51 -5.80
CA GLY A 87 0.21 -20.55 -5.74
C GLY A 87 -0.71 -20.52 -4.50
N LYS A 88 -0.84 -19.38 -3.80
CA LYS A 88 -1.67 -19.23 -2.59
C LYS A 88 -3.10 -19.72 -2.77
N SER A 89 -3.77 -19.28 -3.83
CA SER A 89 -5.18 -19.62 -4.09
C SER A 89 -5.37 -21.12 -4.34
N SER A 90 -4.46 -21.76 -5.08
CA SER A 90 -4.47 -23.21 -5.29
C SER A 90 -4.25 -23.98 -4.00
N LEU A 91 -3.32 -23.53 -3.14
CA LEU A 91 -3.10 -24.11 -1.82
C LEU A 91 -4.34 -24.01 -0.95
N MET A 92 -5.04 -22.86 -0.96
CA MET A 92 -6.27 -22.71 -0.19
C MET A 92 -7.41 -23.55 -0.75
N ALA A 93 -7.49 -23.71 -2.06
CA ALA A 93 -8.48 -24.60 -2.67
C ALA A 93 -8.26 -26.07 -2.24
N THR A 94 -7.01 -26.53 -2.19
CA THR A 94 -6.70 -27.88 -1.65
C THR A 94 -7.11 -28.00 -0.17
N ARG A 95 -6.86 -26.95 0.64
CA ARG A 95 -7.24 -26.93 2.06
C ARG A 95 -8.77 -26.97 2.27
N VAL A 96 -9.52 -26.23 1.46
CA VAL A 96 -11.00 -26.23 1.49
C VAL A 96 -11.56 -27.61 1.17
N LEU A 97 -11.13 -28.21 0.04
CA LEU A 97 -11.61 -29.53 -0.37
C LEU A 97 -11.25 -30.62 0.64
N ASN A 98 -10.01 -30.60 1.14
CA ASN A 98 -9.59 -31.50 2.20
C ASN A 98 -10.45 -31.35 3.45
N TRP A 99 -10.74 -30.12 3.87
CA TRP A 99 -11.61 -29.88 5.02
C TRP A 99 -13.04 -30.36 4.77
N MET A 100 -13.61 -30.08 3.60
CA MET A 100 -14.98 -30.49 3.28
C MET A 100 -15.18 -32.01 3.33
N ILE A 101 -14.16 -32.78 2.89
CA ILE A 101 -14.28 -34.23 2.65
C ILE A 101 -13.73 -35.03 3.83
N LEU A 102 -12.60 -34.64 4.42
CA LEU A 102 -11.91 -35.41 5.44
C LEU A 102 -12.01 -34.80 6.85
N GLY A 103 -12.02 -33.48 6.95
CA GLY A 103 -11.82 -32.78 8.23
C GLY A 103 -13.02 -31.95 8.71
N GLY A 104 -14.09 -31.88 7.92
CA GLY A 104 -15.24 -31.06 8.25
C GLY A 104 -16.16 -31.67 9.30
N GLN A 105 -16.70 -30.83 10.15
CA GLN A 105 -17.77 -31.22 11.07
C GLN A 105 -19.09 -31.37 10.28
N TYR A 106 -19.96 -32.29 10.70
CA TYR A 106 -21.28 -32.44 10.09
C TYR A 106 -22.08 -31.13 10.13
N GLY A 107 -22.50 -30.64 8.96
CA GLY A 107 -23.17 -29.36 8.83
C GLY A 107 -22.23 -28.13 8.96
N GLY A 108 -20.92 -28.33 8.97
CA GLY A 108 -19.93 -27.25 9.07
C GLY A 108 -19.91 -26.34 7.84
N GLU A 109 -19.46 -25.09 8.03
CA GLU A 109 -19.31 -24.09 6.99
C GLU A 109 -17.86 -23.64 6.83
N SER A 110 -17.40 -23.54 5.58
CA SER A 110 -16.15 -22.90 5.21
C SER A 110 -16.43 -21.65 4.38
N LEU A 111 -15.67 -20.59 4.63
CA LEU A 111 -15.80 -19.31 3.93
C LEU A 111 -14.49 -18.94 3.24
N VAL A 112 -14.58 -18.42 2.01
CA VAL A 112 -13.55 -17.56 1.46
C VAL A 112 -14.06 -16.13 1.43
N ILE A 113 -13.27 -15.24 2.00
CA ILE A 113 -13.63 -13.84 2.21
C ILE A 113 -12.62 -13.00 1.44
N ALA A 114 -13.11 -12.06 0.62
CA ALA A 114 -12.29 -11.12 -0.11
C ALA A 114 -12.94 -9.73 -0.12
N TYR A 115 -12.15 -8.69 -0.42
CA TYR A 115 -12.64 -7.32 -0.45
C TYR A 115 -13.77 -7.14 -1.48
N ASP A 116 -13.62 -7.75 -2.65
CA ASP A 116 -14.62 -7.72 -3.72
C ASP A 116 -14.92 -9.13 -4.28
N ASN A 117 -16.01 -9.21 -5.08
CA ASN A 117 -16.43 -10.46 -5.69
C ASN A 117 -15.44 -11.05 -6.70
N THR A 118 -14.59 -10.24 -7.31
CA THR A 118 -13.62 -10.70 -8.30
C THR A 118 -12.49 -11.44 -7.61
N GLN A 119 -11.99 -10.90 -6.49
CA GLN A 119 -10.95 -11.54 -5.67
C GLN A 119 -11.47 -12.82 -5.01
N ALA A 120 -12.69 -12.79 -4.44
CA ALA A 120 -13.30 -13.99 -3.84
C ALA A 120 -13.46 -15.16 -4.84
N ARG A 121 -13.51 -14.87 -6.14
CA ARG A 121 -13.58 -15.91 -7.19
C ARG A 121 -12.31 -16.72 -7.33
N HIS A 122 -11.14 -16.18 -7.04
CA HIS A 122 -9.88 -16.89 -7.30
C HIS A 122 -9.80 -18.23 -6.57
N VAL A 123 -10.02 -18.26 -5.26
CA VAL A 123 -10.06 -19.52 -4.50
C VAL A 123 -11.31 -20.32 -4.83
N PHE A 124 -12.46 -19.64 -4.96
CA PHE A 124 -13.73 -20.30 -5.22
C PHE A 124 -13.75 -21.06 -6.55
N ASP A 125 -13.30 -20.43 -7.63
CA ASP A 125 -13.26 -21.05 -8.96
C ASP A 125 -12.22 -22.18 -9.01
N GLN A 126 -11.10 -22.07 -8.29
CA GLN A 126 -10.15 -23.18 -8.14
C GLN A 126 -10.82 -24.39 -7.48
N VAL A 127 -11.57 -24.22 -6.41
CA VAL A 127 -12.32 -25.30 -5.74
C VAL A 127 -13.35 -25.91 -6.69
N ARG A 128 -14.12 -25.08 -7.39
CA ARG A 128 -15.16 -25.55 -8.33
C ARG A 128 -14.56 -26.33 -9.49
N ASN A 129 -13.48 -25.82 -10.08
CA ASN A 129 -12.83 -26.49 -11.23
C ASN A 129 -12.33 -27.90 -10.89
N GLN A 130 -12.00 -28.17 -9.63
CA GLN A 130 -11.62 -29.51 -9.19
C GLN A 130 -12.75 -30.53 -9.29
N THR A 131 -14.01 -30.09 -9.14
CA THR A 131 -15.17 -31.00 -9.28
C THR A 131 -15.35 -31.53 -10.72
N GLU A 132 -14.68 -30.91 -11.67
CA GLU A 132 -14.65 -31.33 -13.08
C GLU A 132 -13.31 -31.95 -13.48
N ALA A 133 -12.21 -31.46 -12.94
CA ALA A 133 -10.84 -31.89 -13.26
C ALA A 133 -10.43 -33.21 -12.59
N SER A 134 -10.85 -33.41 -11.33
CA SER A 134 -10.53 -34.60 -10.55
C SER A 134 -11.46 -35.76 -10.89
N ASP A 135 -10.90 -36.94 -11.22
CA ASP A 135 -11.70 -38.12 -11.52
C ASP A 135 -12.65 -38.49 -10.38
N THR A 136 -12.16 -38.49 -9.15
CA THR A 136 -12.95 -38.79 -7.93
C THR A 136 -14.04 -37.74 -7.71
N LEU A 137 -13.70 -36.45 -7.79
CA LEU A 137 -14.65 -35.37 -7.51
C LEU A 137 -15.67 -35.23 -8.62
N ARG A 138 -15.33 -35.54 -9.87
CA ARG A 138 -16.28 -35.61 -10.99
C ARG A 138 -17.33 -36.68 -10.74
N VAL A 139 -16.94 -37.88 -10.31
CA VAL A 139 -17.89 -38.95 -9.93
C VAL A 139 -18.80 -38.49 -8.79
N TYR A 140 -18.26 -37.77 -7.79
CA TYR A 140 -19.08 -37.20 -6.72
C TYR A 140 -20.06 -36.14 -7.23
N ASN A 141 -19.65 -35.34 -8.21
CA ASN A 141 -20.51 -34.33 -8.83
C ASN A 141 -21.65 -34.98 -9.63
N GLU A 142 -21.33 -35.98 -10.46
CA GLU A 142 -22.31 -36.74 -11.27
C GLU A 142 -23.34 -37.45 -10.39
N ASN A 143 -22.93 -38.00 -9.25
CA ASN A 143 -23.80 -38.66 -8.27
C ASN A 143 -24.49 -37.67 -7.30
N LYS A 144 -24.37 -36.34 -7.54
CA LYS A 144 -24.95 -35.27 -6.70
C LYS A 144 -24.47 -35.27 -5.25
N ILE A 145 -23.32 -35.88 -4.98
CA ILE A 145 -22.65 -35.84 -3.68
C ILE A 145 -22.06 -34.43 -3.48
N PHE A 146 -21.56 -33.81 -4.55
CA PHE A 146 -21.32 -32.37 -4.61
C PHE A 146 -22.50 -31.66 -5.29
N LYS A 147 -22.96 -30.56 -4.71
CA LYS A 147 -23.93 -29.66 -5.31
C LYS A 147 -23.31 -28.27 -5.45
N SER A 148 -23.10 -27.85 -6.70
CA SER A 148 -22.60 -26.51 -7.01
C SER A 148 -23.78 -25.54 -7.16
N THR A 149 -23.68 -24.37 -6.53
CA THR A 149 -24.59 -23.24 -6.70
C THR A 149 -23.81 -22.00 -7.13
N LYS A 150 -24.49 -20.91 -7.49
CA LYS A 150 -23.81 -19.62 -7.81
C LYS A 150 -23.01 -19.05 -6.63
N GLN A 151 -23.36 -19.41 -5.41
CA GLN A 151 -22.80 -18.84 -4.17
C GLN A 151 -21.91 -19.81 -3.38
N GLY A 152 -21.96 -21.12 -3.67
CA GLY A 152 -21.25 -22.10 -2.87
C GLY A 152 -21.24 -23.51 -3.42
N LEU A 153 -20.49 -24.37 -2.76
CA LEU A 153 -20.51 -25.83 -2.90
C LEU A 153 -21.08 -26.47 -1.63
N VAL A 154 -21.78 -27.58 -1.81
CA VAL A 154 -22.27 -28.41 -0.70
C VAL A 154 -21.79 -29.84 -0.92
N PHE A 155 -21.09 -30.41 0.08
CA PHE A 155 -20.77 -31.82 0.13
C PHE A 155 -21.84 -32.53 0.97
N THR A 156 -22.71 -33.30 0.30
CA THR A 156 -23.95 -33.77 0.90
C THR A 156 -23.76 -34.85 1.95
N SER A 157 -22.67 -35.64 1.88
CA SER A 157 -22.38 -36.72 2.82
C SER A 157 -22.20 -36.22 4.26
N PHE A 158 -21.52 -35.10 4.44
CA PHE A 158 -21.31 -34.44 5.74
C PHE A 158 -22.13 -33.16 5.90
N LYS A 159 -22.92 -32.78 4.87
CA LYS A 159 -23.60 -31.47 4.80
C LYS A 159 -22.67 -30.26 4.98
N THR A 160 -21.39 -30.43 4.70
CA THR A 160 -20.43 -29.32 4.73
C THR A 160 -20.69 -28.37 3.57
N THR A 161 -20.54 -27.08 3.82
CA THR A 161 -20.74 -26.04 2.83
C THR A 161 -19.48 -25.20 2.67
N PHE A 162 -19.20 -24.80 1.42
CA PHE A 162 -18.20 -23.80 1.11
C PHE A 162 -18.84 -22.63 0.39
N LYS A 163 -18.63 -21.42 0.87
CA LYS A 163 -19.23 -20.18 0.31
C LYS A 163 -18.18 -19.10 0.11
N LYS A 164 -18.40 -18.27 -0.91
CA LYS A 164 -17.67 -17.00 -1.06
C LYS A 164 -18.46 -15.86 -0.43
N GLN A 165 -17.77 -14.97 0.25
CA GLN A 165 -18.37 -13.76 0.83
C GLN A 165 -17.49 -12.54 0.56
N THR A 166 -18.14 -11.38 0.48
CA THR A 166 -17.48 -10.09 0.38
C THR A 166 -17.71 -9.30 1.66
N ASN A 167 -16.96 -8.22 1.81
CA ASN A 167 -17.03 -7.31 2.95
C ASN A 167 -18.47 -6.88 3.28
N ASP A 168 -19.27 -6.54 2.26
CA ASP A 168 -20.64 -6.04 2.44
C ASP A 168 -21.62 -7.14 2.90
N THR A 169 -21.41 -8.38 2.46
CA THR A 169 -22.27 -9.51 2.83
C THR A 169 -21.98 -10.06 4.23
N LEU A 170 -20.75 -9.87 4.74
CA LEU A 170 -20.36 -10.32 6.08
C LEU A 170 -21.00 -9.51 7.21
N ARG A 171 -21.22 -8.23 7.00
CA ARG A 171 -21.90 -7.35 7.99
C ARG A 171 -23.34 -7.77 8.27
N ALA A 172 -23.96 -8.51 7.36
CA ALA A 172 -25.36 -8.95 7.45
C ALA A 172 -25.55 -10.35 8.09
N GLN A 173 -24.48 -11.15 8.24
CA GLN A 173 -24.59 -12.55 8.71
C GLN A 173 -23.62 -12.81 9.84
N GLY A 174 -24.13 -13.10 11.03
CA GLY A 174 -23.33 -13.56 12.18
C GLY A 174 -22.57 -14.86 11.82
N GLY A 175 -21.24 -14.85 11.90
CA GLY A 175 -20.39 -15.98 11.52
C GLY A 175 -20.66 -17.24 12.36
N ASN A 176 -20.65 -18.39 11.70
CA ASN A 176 -20.73 -19.73 12.33
C ASN A 176 -19.85 -20.73 11.55
N SER A 177 -18.79 -20.23 10.94
CA SER A 177 -17.92 -21.03 10.08
C SER A 177 -16.80 -21.71 10.87
N SER A 178 -16.42 -22.91 10.42
CA SER A 178 -15.31 -23.67 11.01
C SER A 178 -13.98 -23.45 10.28
N LEU A 179 -14.01 -23.09 8.99
CA LEU A 179 -12.80 -22.73 8.22
C LEU A 179 -13.02 -21.40 7.50
N ASN A 180 -12.19 -20.42 7.83
CA ASN A 180 -12.21 -19.09 7.22
C ASN A 180 -10.92 -18.83 6.45
N ILE A 181 -11.04 -18.43 5.20
CA ILE A 181 -9.91 -18.01 4.38
C ILE A 181 -10.09 -16.55 4.05
N PHE A 182 -9.22 -15.70 4.57
CA PHE A 182 -9.16 -14.28 4.26
C PHE A 182 -8.11 -14.08 3.17
N ASP A 183 -8.60 -13.81 1.93
CA ASP A 183 -7.73 -13.65 0.76
C ASP A 183 -7.36 -12.18 0.54
N GLU A 184 -6.10 -11.92 0.22
CA GLU A 184 -5.50 -10.59 -0.03
C GLU A 184 -5.78 -9.61 1.13
N VAL A 185 -5.41 -10.01 2.36
CA VAL A 185 -5.69 -9.25 3.59
C VAL A 185 -5.14 -7.83 3.61
N HIS A 186 -4.21 -7.47 2.71
CA HIS A 186 -3.73 -6.10 2.54
C HIS A 186 -4.81 -5.12 2.03
N THR A 187 -5.94 -5.63 1.56
CA THR A 187 -7.07 -4.81 1.07
C THR A 187 -8.09 -4.48 2.15
N TYR A 188 -8.06 -5.18 3.30
CA TYR A 188 -9.06 -5.03 4.34
C TYR A 188 -8.80 -3.90 5.33
N GLY A 189 -9.91 -3.37 5.90
CA GLY A 189 -9.93 -2.73 7.22
C GLY A 189 -10.05 -3.77 8.34
N GLU A 190 -9.92 -3.33 9.59
CA GLU A 190 -9.77 -4.21 10.76
C GLU A 190 -10.99 -5.02 11.17
N ASP A 191 -12.18 -4.46 11.03
CA ASP A 191 -13.41 -4.92 11.72
C ASP A 191 -13.95 -6.25 11.23
N ILE A 192 -13.59 -6.68 10.03
CA ILE A 192 -14.23 -7.84 9.37
C ILE A 192 -13.76 -9.16 9.96
N THR A 193 -12.45 -9.29 10.15
CA THR A 193 -11.85 -10.55 10.60
C THR A 193 -12.21 -10.87 12.04
N GLU A 194 -12.30 -9.84 12.88
CA GLU A 194 -12.69 -9.99 14.28
C GLU A 194 -14.14 -10.49 14.42
N SER A 195 -15.06 -9.94 13.65
CA SER A 195 -16.48 -10.36 13.66
C SER A 195 -16.64 -11.84 13.27
N VAL A 196 -15.95 -12.30 12.23
CA VAL A 196 -15.99 -13.71 11.78
C VAL A 196 -15.35 -14.62 12.82
N ASN A 197 -14.16 -14.28 13.31
CA ASN A 197 -13.43 -15.08 14.27
C ASN A 197 -14.17 -15.19 15.61
N LYS A 198 -14.83 -14.13 16.05
CA LYS A 198 -15.65 -14.15 17.26
C LYS A 198 -16.81 -15.13 17.12
N GLY A 199 -17.51 -15.12 15.97
CA GLY A 199 -18.58 -16.07 15.69
C GLY A 199 -18.10 -17.53 15.65
N SER A 200 -16.99 -17.79 14.97
CA SER A 200 -16.35 -19.11 14.89
C SER A 200 -15.93 -19.61 16.28
N ARG A 201 -15.22 -18.78 17.03
CA ARG A 201 -14.71 -19.10 18.39
C ARG A 201 -15.83 -19.45 19.39
N GLN A 202 -16.97 -18.77 19.26
CA GLN A 202 -18.10 -18.98 20.19
C GLN A 202 -18.93 -20.22 19.88
N LYS A 203 -18.91 -20.72 18.65
CA LYS A 203 -19.84 -21.73 18.18
C LYS A 203 -19.21 -23.03 17.70
N GLN A 204 -17.88 -23.04 17.47
CA GLN A 204 -17.16 -24.17 16.89
C GLN A 204 -16.01 -24.59 17.81
N ASP A 205 -15.97 -25.86 18.21
CA ASP A 205 -14.85 -26.42 19.00
C ASP A 205 -13.57 -26.51 18.14
N ASN A 206 -13.72 -26.88 16.85
CA ASN A 206 -12.65 -26.91 15.85
C ASN A 206 -12.88 -25.84 14.78
N TRP A 207 -12.22 -24.70 14.92
CA TRP A 207 -12.25 -23.64 13.92
C TRP A 207 -10.82 -23.23 13.51
N GLN A 208 -10.67 -22.72 12.29
CA GLN A 208 -9.41 -22.23 11.80
C GLN A 208 -9.62 -21.04 10.86
N SER A 209 -8.83 -20.00 11.06
CA SER A 209 -8.75 -18.82 10.18
C SER A 209 -7.38 -18.74 9.54
N ILE A 210 -7.35 -18.65 8.23
CA ILE A 210 -6.12 -18.57 7.42
C ILE A 210 -6.14 -17.24 6.68
N TYR A 211 -5.16 -16.40 6.98
CA TYR A 211 -4.95 -15.10 6.34
C TYR A 211 -3.88 -15.26 5.27
N ILE A 212 -4.22 -14.99 4.03
CA ILE A 212 -3.26 -15.06 2.92
C ILE A 212 -3.11 -13.72 2.21
N THR A 213 -1.88 -13.40 1.82
CA THR A 213 -1.59 -12.16 1.11
C THR A 213 -0.25 -12.23 0.38
N SER A 214 -0.07 -11.39 -0.62
CA SER A 214 1.21 -11.15 -1.29
C SER A 214 1.94 -9.89 -0.82
N GLY A 215 1.55 -9.32 0.31
CA GLY A 215 1.96 -7.99 0.72
C GLY A 215 1.00 -6.94 0.19
N GLY A 216 1.34 -5.67 0.27
CA GLY A 216 0.45 -4.60 -0.20
C GLY A 216 1.06 -3.22 -0.06
N LEU A 217 0.42 -2.25 -0.71
CA LEU A 217 0.85 -0.86 -0.73
C LEU A 217 0.02 0.03 0.23
N LYS A 218 -1.11 -0.47 0.70
CA LYS A 218 -1.93 0.23 1.70
C LYS A 218 -1.29 0.01 3.08
N ARG A 219 -1.05 1.10 3.81
CA ARG A 219 -0.49 1.09 5.18
C ARG A 219 -1.58 1.28 6.23
N ASP A 220 -1.23 1.01 7.48
CA ASP A 220 -2.09 1.16 8.66
C ASP A 220 -3.37 0.31 8.62
N GLY A 221 -3.34 -0.79 7.86
CA GLY A 221 -4.42 -1.76 7.72
C GLY A 221 -4.16 -3.07 8.45
N LEU A 222 -5.06 -4.03 8.26
CA LEU A 222 -4.97 -5.37 8.85
C LEU A 222 -3.62 -6.06 8.53
N TYR A 223 -3.09 -5.88 7.30
CA TYR A 223 -1.81 -6.46 6.89
C TYR A 223 -0.66 -6.04 7.80
N ASP A 224 -0.52 -4.74 8.06
CA ASP A 224 0.57 -4.22 8.89
C ASP A 224 0.47 -4.74 10.33
N LYS A 225 -0.73 -4.76 10.90
CA LYS A 225 -0.98 -5.31 12.24
C LYS A 225 -0.65 -6.80 12.34
N LEU A 226 -1.01 -7.60 11.33
CA LEU A 226 -0.64 -9.02 11.29
C LEU A 226 0.88 -9.19 11.18
N VAL A 227 1.55 -8.41 10.32
CA VAL A 227 3.01 -8.47 10.20
C VAL A 227 3.69 -8.11 11.51
N GLU A 228 3.28 -7.03 12.18
CA GLU A 228 3.82 -6.62 13.49
C GLU A 228 3.56 -7.67 14.56
N ARG A 229 2.31 -8.14 14.67
CA ARG A 229 1.91 -9.19 15.61
C ARG A 229 2.79 -10.43 15.43
N PHE A 230 2.91 -10.99 14.24
CA PHE A 230 3.68 -12.21 14.00
C PHE A 230 5.20 -12.02 14.06
N LYS A 231 5.70 -10.78 14.07
CA LYS A 231 7.09 -10.45 14.39
C LYS A 231 7.35 -10.39 15.90
N SER A 232 6.34 -10.11 16.71
CA SER A 232 6.47 -9.89 18.15
C SER A 232 6.94 -11.15 18.91
N GLU A 233 7.51 -10.95 20.08
CA GLU A 233 7.87 -12.07 20.97
C GLU A 233 6.65 -12.68 21.66
N GLU A 234 5.65 -11.87 21.95
CA GLU A 234 4.40 -12.32 22.54
C GLU A 234 3.73 -13.39 21.67
N GLU A 235 3.63 -13.15 20.35
CA GLU A 235 3.06 -14.09 19.42
C GLU A 235 3.90 -15.37 19.24
N PHE A 236 5.19 -15.32 19.50
CA PHE A 236 6.03 -16.53 19.54
C PHE A 236 5.55 -17.53 20.60
N TYR A 237 5.06 -17.04 21.73
CA TYR A 237 4.54 -17.88 22.82
C TYR A 237 3.04 -18.21 22.72
N ASN A 238 2.34 -17.64 21.76
CA ASN A 238 0.95 -18.00 21.46
C ASN A 238 0.90 -19.31 20.68
N ASP A 239 0.64 -20.44 21.33
CA ASP A 239 0.65 -21.78 20.72
C ASP A 239 -0.47 -22.02 19.70
N ARG A 240 -1.52 -21.16 19.69
CA ARG A 240 -2.71 -21.31 18.84
C ARG A 240 -2.56 -20.73 17.43
N SER A 241 -1.39 -20.20 17.08
CA SER A 241 -1.20 -19.52 15.80
C SER A 241 0.18 -19.79 15.17
N PHE A 242 0.30 -19.65 13.87
CA PHE A 242 1.58 -19.60 13.16
C PHE A 242 1.61 -18.46 12.14
N GLY A 243 2.76 -17.75 12.09
CA GLY A 243 3.08 -16.77 11.06
C GLY A 243 4.14 -17.30 10.09
N LEU A 244 3.77 -17.39 8.83
CA LEU A 244 4.67 -17.75 7.72
C LEU A 244 5.01 -16.48 6.94
N LEU A 245 5.95 -15.70 7.47
CA LEU A 245 6.38 -14.43 6.92
C LEU A 245 7.50 -14.65 5.88
N TYR A 246 7.10 -15.01 4.68
CA TYR A 246 8.01 -15.06 3.54
C TYR A 246 8.15 -13.65 2.96
N MET A 247 9.23 -12.99 3.34
CA MET A 247 9.53 -11.62 2.95
C MET A 247 11.03 -11.34 3.08
N LEU A 248 11.52 -10.35 2.37
CA LEU A 248 12.85 -9.80 2.62
C LEU A 248 12.89 -9.11 4.00
N GLU A 249 14.07 -8.98 4.57
CA GLU A 249 14.25 -8.32 5.87
C GLU A 249 14.51 -6.82 5.72
N ASN A 250 15.02 -6.40 4.57
CA ASN A 250 15.23 -5.01 4.17
C ASN A 250 15.28 -4.85 2.65
N HIS A 251 15.24 -3.61 2.18
CA HIS A 251 15.20 -3.27 0.74
C HIS A 251 16.49 -3.65 0.00
N GLU A 252 17.65 -3.54 0.64
CA GLU A 252 18.93 -3.79 -0.01
C GLU A 252 19.09 -5.24 -0.47
N GLN A 253 18.41 -6.17 0.21
CA GLN A 253 18.46 -7.59 -0.12
C GLN A 253 17.90 -7.94 -1.50
N VAL A 254 17.06 -7.06 -2.09
CA VAL A 254 16.48 -7.29 -3.43
C VAL A 254 17.54 -7.33 -4.52
N LYS A 255 18.67 -6.67 -4.33
CA LYS A 255 19.79 -6.58 -5.29
C LYS A 255 20.46 -7.94 -5.55
N ASP A 256 20.46 -8.83 -4.56
CA ASP A 256 20.95 -10.19 -4.72
C ASP A 256 19.75 -11.15 -4.92
N LYS A 257 19.61 -11.64 -6.16
CA LYS A 257 18.53 -12.56 -6.57
C LYS A 257 18.46 -13.83 -5.72
N LYS A 258 19.55 -14.24 -5.05
CA LYS A 258 19.55 -15.38 -4.11
C LYS A 258 18.63 -15.16 -2.92
N ASN A 259 18.47 -13.91 -2.48
CA ASN A 259 17.59 -13.56 -1.38
C ASN A 259 16.09 -13.67 -1.73
N TRP A 260 15.73 -13.68 -3.01
CA TRP A 260 14.34 -13.74 -3.44
C TRP A 260 13.61 -15.00 -2.95
N THR A 261 14.35 -16.08 -2.72
CA THR A 261 13.80 -17.29 -2.07
C THR A 261 13.26 -17.04 -0.67
N MET A 262 13.66 -15.94 -0.02
CA MET A 262 13.13 -15.54 1.30
C MET A 262 11.67 -15.09 1.21
N ALA A 263 11.24 -14.54 0.08
CA ALA A 263 9.88 -14.05 -0.18
C ALA A 263 9.09 -15.02 -1.09
N LEU A 264 9.78 -15.70 -1.97
CA LEU A 264 9.26 -16.62 -2.98
C LEU A 264 9.84 -18.03 -2.76
N PRO A 265 9.40 -18.76 -1.72
CA PRO A 265 10.04 -20.03 -1.33
C PRO A 265 9.88 -21.15 -2.38
N LEU A 266 8.98 -20.99 -3.34
CA LEU A 266 8.70 -21.95 -4.41
C LEU A 266 9.23 -21.46 -5.77
N ILE A 267 10.01 -20.38 -5.82
CA ILE A 267 10.54 -19.82 -7.07
C ILE A 267 11.35 -20.87 -7.84
N GLY A 268 11.12 -20.92 -9.14
CA GLY A 268 11.66 -21.97 -10.00
C GLY A 268 10.64 -23.06 -10.34
N HIS A 269 9.71 -23.33 -9.41
CA HIS A 269 8.50 -24.11 -9.65
C HIS A 269 7.33 -23.17 -9.95
N VAL A 270 6.99 -22.32 -8.99
CA VAL A 270 5.93 -21.30 -9.04
C VAL A 270 6.30 -20.16 -8.08
N PRO A 271 6.51 -18.90 -8.56
CA PRO A 271 6.62 -18.48 -9.96
C PRO A 271 7.92 -18.94 -10.65
N LYS A 272 7.98 -18.80 -11.99
CA LYS A 272 9.20 -19.04 -12.75
C LYS A 272 10.21 -17.92 -12.54
N TRP A 273 11.50 -18.25 -12.47
CA TRP A 273 12.58 -17.26 -12.35
C TRP A 273 12.54 -16.18 -13.43
N SER A 274 12.31 -16.59 -14.70
CA SER A 274 12.29 -15.66 -15.84
C SER A 274 11.26 -14.52 -15.66
N GLY A 275 10.04 -14.86 -15.23
CA GLY A 275 8.99 -13.86 -15.03
C GLY A 275 9.29 -12.89 -13.89
N VAL A 276 9.85 -13.39 -12.77
CA VAL A 276 10.21 -12.52 -11.64
C VAL A 276 11.40 -11.62 -11.98
N ILE A 277 12.36 -12.12 -12.78
CA ILE A 277 13.50 -11.32 -13.26
C ILE A 277 13.01 -10.22 -14.19
N GLU A 278 12.12 -10.53 -15.12
CA GLU A 278 11.55 -9.54 -16.05
C GLU A 278 10.79 -8.44 -15.28
N GLU A 279 9.94 -8.79 -14.31
CA GLU A 279 9.25 -7.81 -13.46
C GLU A 279 10.24 -6.92 -12.69
N TYR A 280 11.34 -7.49 -12.19
CA TYR A 280 12.37 -6.73 -11.50
C TYR A 280 13.09 -5.76 -12.44
N GLU A 281 13.43 -6.19 -13.65
CA GLU A 281 14.13 -5.36 -14.65
C GLU A 281 13.22 -4.24 -15.15
N LEU A 282 11.95 -4.50 -15.40
CA LEU A 282 10.96 -3.47 -15.74
C LEU A 282 10.76 -2.43 -14.63
N ALA A 283 10.96 -2.82 -13.39
CA ALA A 283 10.86 -1.91 -12.25
C ALA A 283 12.08 -1.00 -12.08
N GLN A 284 13.20 -1.27 -12.78
CA GLN A 284 14.40 -0.42 -12.65
C GLN A 284 14.16 0.96 -13.26
N GLY A 285 14.50 1.99 -12.51
CA GLY A 285 14.33 3.39 -12.96
C GLY A 285 12.93 3.98 -12.70
N ASP A 286 11.95 3.18 -12.27
CA ASP A 286 10.62 3.66 -11.88
C ASP A 286 10.36 3.36 -10.39
N PRO A 287 10.40 4.36 -9.50
CA PRO A 287 10.19 4.16 -8.06
C PRO A 287 8.84 3.54 -7.70
N ALA A 288 7.78 3.82 -8.47
CA ALA A 288 6.45 3.26 -8.21
C ALA A 288 6.39 1.77 -8.58
N LEU A 289 6.99 1.38 -9.70
CA LEU A 289 7.12 -0.03 -10.07
C LEU A 289 8.05 -0.78 -9.11
N GLN A 290 9.14 -0.15 -8.63
CA GLN A 290 10.00 -0.72 -7.60
C GLN A 290 9.24 -0.98 -6.30
N ASN A 291 8.43 -0.01 -5.83
CA ASN A 291 7.60 -0.19 -4.65
C ASN A 291 6.59 -1.33 -4.83
N LYS A 292 5.96 -1.44 -6.01
CA LYS A 292 5.07 -2.56 -6.33
C LYS A 292 5.79 -3.90 -6.30
N PHE A 293 6.96 -3.99 -6.91
CA PHE A 293 7.77 -5.20 -6.89
C PHE A 293 8.18 -5.59 -5.47
N LEU A 294 8.67 -4.65 -4.68
CA LEU A 294 9.06 -4.86 -3.29
C LEU A 294 7.87 -5.30 -2.43
N ALA A 295 6.69 -4.68 -2.63
CA ALA A 295 5.49 -5.05 -1.89
C ALA A 295 4.99 -6.44 -2.28
N PHE A 296 4.67 -6.64 -3.56
CA PHE A 296 3.92 -7.80 -4.00
C PHE A 296 4.78 -9.05 -4.27
N ASN A 297 6.03 -8.87 -4.71
CA ASN A 297 6.91 -9.99 -4.98
C ASN A 297 7.83 -10.29 -3.79
N MET A 298 8.30 -9.27 -3.08
CA MET A 298 9.28 -9.41 -2.00
C MET A 298 8.66 -9.31 -0.59
N GLY A 299 7.35 -9.09 -0.48
CA GLY A 299 6.59 -9.10 0.76
C GLY A 299 6.90 -7.95 1.72
N LEU A 300 7.63 -6.93 1.28
CA LEU A 300 7.98 -5.79 2.13
C LEU A 300 6.77 -4.85 2.29
N PRO A 301 6.55 -4.27 3.48
CA PRO A 301 5.55 -3.24 3.69
C PRO A 301 5.97 -1.96 2.96
N MET A 302 5.42 -1.75 1.77
CA MET A 302 5.67 -0.57 0.94
C MET A 302 4.42 0.31 0.88
N GLN A 303 4.60 1.58 0.51
CA GLN A 303 3.48 2.48 0.25
C GLN A 303 3.28 2.69 -1.26
N ASP A 304 2.06 2.99 -1.66
CA ASP A 304 1.70 3.29 -3.06
C ASP A 304 2.30 4.62 -3.55
N THR A 305 2.86 5.40 -2.63
CA THR A 305 3.50 6.68 -2.89
C THR A 305 5.01 6.54 -2.75
N ALA A 306 5.74 6.74 -3.84
CA ALA A 306 7.18 6.98 -3.81
C ALA A 306 7.45 8.49 -3.72
N TYR A 307 8.48 8.90 -3.00
CA TYR A 307 8.95 10.29 -3.13
C TYR A 307 9.38 10.52 -4.57
N TYR A 308 8.85 11.58 -5.15
CA TYR A 308 9.03 11.84 -6.57
C TYR A 308 10.41 12.43 -6.87
N PHE A 309 10.90 13.27 -5.96
CA PHE A 309 12.21 13.88 -6.09
C PHE A 309 13.23 13.17 -5.20
N THR A 310 14.44 12.97 -5.71
CA THR A 310 15.55 12.43 -4.93
C THR A 310 16.36 13.57 -4.31
N PRO A 311 17.13 13.34 -3.23
CA PRO A 311 18.04 14.36 -2.68
C PRO A 311 19.07 14.90 -3.68
N GLN A 312 19.36 14.13 -4.73
CA GLN A 312 20.24 14.58 -5.83
C GLN A 312 19.56 15.61 -6.73
N ASP A 313 18.25 15.46 -6.96
CA ASP A 313 17.47 16.37 -7.80
C ASP A 313 17.25 17.74 -7.12
N THR A 314 17.15 17.74 -5.79
CA THR A 314 16.74 18.89 -4.97
C THR A 314 17.90 19.67 -4.37
N LYS A 315 19.10 19.59 -4.96
CA LYS A 315 20.28 20.27 -4.46
C LYS A 315 20.09 21.78 -4.43
N LEU A 316 20.49 22.39 -3.32
CA LEU A 316 20.54 23.83 -3.19
C LEU A 316 21.64 24.39 -4.09
N THR A 317 21.32 25.48 -4.80
CA THR A 317 22.27 26.21 -5.62
C THR A 317 22.14 27.70 -5.33
N ASP A 318 23.17 28.29 -4.76
CA ASP A 318 23.14 29.69 -4.40
C ASP A 318 23.03 30.60 -5.63
N PHE A 319 22.19 31.62 -5.49
CA PHE A 319 22.04 32.69 -6.48
C PHE A 319 21.61 33.99 -5.77
N ASN A 320 21.83 35.11 -6.44
CA ASN A 320 21.42 36.41 -5.93
C ASN A 320 20.01 36.74 -6.47
N LEU A 321 19.14 37.27 -5.62
CA LEU A 321 17.78 37.68 -6.01
C LEU A 321 17.74 38.79 -7.07
N SER A 322 18.86 39.42 -7.36
CA SER A 322 18.98 40.38 -8.49
C SER A 322 18.63 39.76 -9.86
N VAL A 323 18.63 38.42 -9.98
CA VAL A 323 18.16 37.74 -11.21
C VAL A 323 16.70 38.07 -11.56
N PHE A 324 15.90 38.47 -10.58
CA PHE A 324 14.52 38.91 -10.77
C PHE A 324 14.41 40.37 -11.26
N ASN A 325 15.49 41.17 -11.19
CA ASN A 325 15.44 42.60 -11.47
C ASN A 325 15.03 42.88 -12.93
N LYS A 326 13.91 43.61 -13.09
CA LYS A 326 13.28 43.95 -14.38
C LYS A 326 12.84 42.73 -15.21
N ASN A 327 13.03 41.49 -14.72
CA ASN A 327 12.59 40.29 -15.41
C ASN A 327 11.11 39.99 -15.17
N ARG A 328 10.47 39.36 -16.19
CA ARG A 328 9.12 38.84 -16.07
C ARG A 328 9.12 37.76 -14.99
N THR A 329 8.23 37.91 -14.04
CA THR A 329 8.12 36.98 -12.88
C THR A 329 6.72 36.41 -12.83
N TYR A 330 6.66 35.10 -12.79
CA TYR A 330 5.44 34.31 -12.74
C TYR A 330 5.22 33.84 -11.31
N VAL A 331 3.95 33.78 -10.90
CA VAL A 331 3.60 33.49 -9.50
C VAL A 331 2.69 32.27 -9.45
N GLY A 332 2.94 31.40 -8.48
CA GLY A 332 2.03 30.31 -8.10
C GLY A 332 1.67 30.45 -6.63
N ILE A 333 0.40 30.30 -6.31
CA ILE A 333 -0.08 30.34 -4.92
C ILE A 333 -0.81 29.06 -4.59
N ASP A 334 -0.33 28.37 -3.56
CA ASP A 334 -1.06 27.32 -2.87
C ASP A 334 -1.46 27.81 -1.48
N LEU A 335 -2.77 28.05 -1.30
CA LEU A 335 -3.33 28.67 -0.09
C LEU A 335 -4.00 27.64 0.78
N SER A 336 -3.42 27.38 1.94
CA SER A 336 -4.06 26.64 3.04
C SER A 336 -4.47 27.62 4.16
N LEU A 337 -5.70 27.50 4.62
CA LEU A 337 -6.21 28.39 5.70
C LEU A 337 -5.83 27.87 7.08
N ILE A 338 -5.82 26.56 7.28
CA ILE A 338 -5.57 25.88 8.55
C ILE A 338 -4.89 24.53 8.28
N GLY A 339 -3.90 24.18 9.09
CA GLY A 339 -3.32 22.83 9.15
C GLY A 339 -2.20 22.51 8.16
N ASP A 340 -2.10 23.23 7.04
CA ASP A 340 -1.01 23.12 6.06
C ASP A 340 -0.28 24.47 5.91
N LEU A 341 0.81 24.46 5.12
CA LEU A 341 1.53 25.68 4.79
C LEU A 341 0.79 26.47 3.70
N THR A 342 0.95 27.78 3.70
CA THR A 342 0.64 28.60 2.53
C THR A 342 1.94 28.98 1.84
N ALA A 343 1.98 28.84 0.52
CA ALA A 343 3.17 29.13 -0.26
C ALA A 343 2.88 30.06 -1.46
N VAL A 344 3.75 31.04 -1.64
CA VAL A 344 3.76 31.94 -2.79
C VAL A 344 5.13 31.80 -3.48
N SER A 345 5.16 31.12 -4.62
CA SER A 345 6.38 30.90 -5.39
C SER A 345 6.50 31.89 -6.54
N PHE A 346 7.68 32.47 -6.68
CA PHE A 346 8.08 33.37 -7.76
C PHE A 346 9.06 32.65 -8.67
N VAL A 347 8.84 32.73 -9.98
CA VAL A 347 9.70 32.10 -11.00
C VAL A 347 10.06 33.14 -12.07
N CYS A 348 11.33 33.20 -12.44
CA CYS A 348 11.76 33.94 -13.65
C CYS A 348 12.72 33.09 -14.49
N GLU A 349 12.68 33.31 -15.79
CA GLU A 349 13.57 32.67 -16.75
C GLU A 349 14.70 33.64 -17.12
N LEU A 350 15.96 33.19 -17.03
CA LEU A 350 17.11 33.95 -17.41
C LEU A 350 18.20 33.03 -17.97
N GLU A 351 18.71 33.29 -19.17
CA GLU A 351 19.80 32.53 -19.81
C GLU A 351 19.56 31.00 -19.85
N GLY A 352 18.31 30.60 -20.14
CA GLY A 352 17.92 29.19 -20.24
C GLY A 352 17.81 28.46 -18.89
N LYS A 353 17.88 29.19 -17.79
CA LYS A 353 17.65 28.66 -16.43
C LYS A 353 16.41 29.30 -15.82
N THR A 354 15.72 28.51 -15.01
CA THR A 354 14.57 28.92 -14.22
C THR A 354 15.03 29.18 -12.79
N TYR A 355 14.86 30.38 -12.29
CA TYR A 355 15.17 30.74 -10.89
C TYR A 355 13.88 30.81 -10.09
N SER A 356 13.87 30.25 -8.89
CA SER A 356 12.71 30.25 -8.02
C SER A 356 13.02 30.77 -6.63
N HIS A 357 12.07 31.56 -6.08
CA HIS A 357 12.06 31.99 -4.69
C HIS A 357 10.64 31.83 -4.13
N THR A 358 10.49 31.28 -2.94
CA THR A 358 9.20 30.98 -2.35
C THR A 358 9.06 31.63 -0.97
N LEU A 359 7.98 32.35 -0.76
CA LEU A 359 7.55 32.80 0.56
C LEU A 359 6.63 31.73 1.13
N THR A 360 6.99 31.21 2.29
CA THR A 360 6.20 30.16 2.96
C THR A 360 5.66 30.69 4.28
N PHE A 361 4.39 30.42 4.58
CA PHE A 361 3.69 30.95 5.74
C PHE A 361 3.03 29.84 6.54
N SER A 362 2.99 30.02 7.86
CA SER A 362 2.17 29.26 8.80
C SER A 362 1.68 30.16 9.93
N VAL A 363 0.73 29.70 10.73
CA VAL A 363 0.33 30.38 11.96
C VAL A 363 1.16 29.88 13.13
N ARG A 364 1.47 30.77 14.09
CA ARG A 364 2.27 30.42 15.28
C ARG A 364 1.66 29.30 16.10
N SER A 365 0.33 29.28 16.24
CA SER A 365 -0.37 28.22 16.96
C SER A 365 -0.15 26.82 16.37
N GLN A 366 0.02 26.69 15.05
CA GLN A 366 0.37 25.43 14.40
C GLN A 366 1.79 25.01 14.72
N TYR A 367 2.76 25.95 14.67
CA TYR A 367 4.15 25.69 15.05
C TYR A 367 4.25 25.16 16.49
N GLU A 368 3.51 25.74 17.43
CA GLU A 368 3.50 25.35 18.85
C GLU A 368 2.92 23.95 19.11
N GLN A 369 2.13 23.42 18.18
CA GLN A 369 1.53 22.08 18.26
C GLN A 369 2.41 20.97 17.63
N LEU A 370 3.50 21.33 16.98
CA LEU A 370 4.43 20.37 16.39
C LEU A 370 5.21 19.59 17.47
N ASP A 371 5.65 18.38 17.14
CA ASP A 371 6.59 17.66 17.97
C ASP A 371 7.97 18.35 17.99
N THR A 372 8.82 17.97 18.93
CA THR A 372 10.13 18.60 19.14
C THR A 372 11.00 18.60 17.89
N GLU A 373 11.05 17.48 17.15
CA GLU A 373 11.86 17.33 15.94
C GLU A 373 11.36 18.28 14.83
N GLN A 374 10.04 18.38 14.67
CA GLN A 374 9.44 19.28 13.70
C GLN A 374 9.61 20.75 14.08
N GLN A 375 9.52 21.07 15.38
CA GLN A 375 9.77 22.43 15.87
C GLN A 375 11.21 22.88 15.62
N GLU A 376 12.20 22.02 15.87
CA GLU A 376 13.61 22.31 15.57
C GLU A 376 13.81 22.59 14.08
N LEU A 377 13.24 21.77 13.22
CA LEU A 377 13.33 21.96 11.77
C LEU A 377 12.67 23.26 11.31
N TRP A 378 11.47 23.55 11.80
CA TRP A 378 10.76 24.78 11.42
C TRP A 378 11.44 26.02 12.00
N THR A 379 12.08 25.93 13.18
CA THR A 379 12.91 27.00 13.73
C THR A 379 14.05 27.34 12.79
N GLU A 380 14.74 26.35 12.22
CA GLU A 380 15.78 26.59 11.22
C GLU A 380 15.23 27.37 10.01
N PHE A 381 14.03 27.02 9.52
CA PHE A 381 13.41 27.75 8.40
C PHE A 381 13.05 29.19 8.76
N VAL A 382 12.58 29.42 9.99
CA VAL A 382 12.27 30.77 10.51
C VAL A 382 13.53 31.59 10.62
N ASP A 383 14.60 31.05 11.22
CA ASP A 383 15.90 31.74 11.38
C ASP A 383 16.54 32.11 10.05
N ARG A 384 16.29 31.32 9.01
CA ARG A 384 16.73 31.60 7.64
C ARG A 384 15.81 32.59 6.90
N GLY A 385 14.70 32.99 7.50
CA GLY A 385 13.69 33.84 6.85
C GLY A 385 12.94 33.16 5.71
N GLU A 386 12.94 31.83 5.68
CA GLU A 386 12.27 30.99 4.65
C GLU A 386 10.86 30.57 5.05
N LEU A 387 10.53 30.58 6.36
CA LEU A 387 9.21 30.35 6.93
C LEU A 387 8.79 31.56 7.77
N ILE A 388 7.62 32.09 7.51
CA ILE A 388 7.04 33.24 8.17
C ILE A 388 5.90 32.76 9.08
N LEU A 389 6.06 32.96 10.40
CA LEU A 389 5.02 32.63 11.37
C LEU A 389 4.17 33.88 11.61
N LEU A 390 2.88 33.76 11.31
CA LEU A 390 1.88 34.82 11.54
C LEU A 390 1.24 34.63 12.91
N ASP A 391 1.07 35.76 13.64
CA ASP A 391 0.41 35.79 14.96
C ASP A 391 -1.11 35.96 14.79
N THR A 392 -1.74 35.14 13.94
CA THR A 392 -3.17 35.13 13.63
C THR A 392 -3.75 33.73 13.84
N GLU A 393 -5.07 33.61 14.01
CA GLU A 393 -5.73 32.31 14.16
C GLU A 393 -5.74 31.50 12.85
N TYR A 394 -5.80 32.19 11.73
CA TYR A 394 -5.74 31.60 10.36
C TYR A 394 -5.06 32.59 9.41
N ILE A 395 -4.58 32.06 8.28
CA ILE A 395 -3.91 32.86 7.26
C ILE A 395 -4.94 33.62 6.43
N ASN A 396 -4.90 34.96 6.49
CA ASN A 396 -5.65 35.80 5.59
C ASN A 396 -4.77 36.26 4.43
N VAL A 397 -5.33 36.31 3.23
CA VAL A 397 -4.63 36.76 2.02
C VAL A 397 -4.03 38.16 2.20
N ASN A 398 -4.67 39.06 2.96
CA ASN A 398 -4.13 40.38 3.22
C ASN A 398 -2.81 40.36 4.01
N ASP A 399 -2.57 39.32 4.80
CA ASP A 399 -1.33 39.15 5.54
C ASP A 399 -0.14 38.81 4.62
N LEU A 400 -0.39 38.28 3.43
CA LEU A 400 0.64 37.96 2.41
C LEU A 400 1.10 39.20 1.66
N ILE A 401 0.23 40.22 1.53
CA ILE A 401 0.46 41.42 0.72
C ILE A 401 1.75 42.18 1.11
N PRO A 402 2.04 42.41 2.39
CA PRO A 402 3.28 43.11 2.80
C PRO A 402 4.54 42.37 2.32
N TYR A 403 4.55 41.06 2.40
CA TYR A 403 5.70 40.24 2.02
C TYR A 403 5.89 40.16 0.50
N ILE A 404 4.81 40.10 -0.27
CA ILE A 404 4.85 40.17 -1.73
C ILE A 404 5.37 41.55 -2.18
N ASN A 405 4.94 42.65 -1.53
CA ASN A 405 5.44 44.00 -1.80
C ASN A 405 6.93 44.14 -1.45
N ASP A 406 7.36 43.59 -0.31
CA ASP A 406 8.75 43.61 0.10
C ASP A 406 9.63 42.88 -0.92
N PHE A 407 9.22 41.68 -1.35
CA PHE A 407 9.91 40.93 -2.41
C PHE A 407 10.01 41.76 -3.71
N ARG A 408 8.89 42.34 -4.17
CA ARG A 408 8.90 43.18 -5.37
C ARG A 408 9.84 44.39 -5.26
N THR A 409 9.81 45.05 -4.09
CA THR A 409 10.64 46.25 -3.85
C THR A 409 12.11 45.90 -3.81
N LYS A 410 12.46 44.81 -3.10
CA LYS A 410 13.85 44.33 -2.97
C LYS A 410 14.43 43.83 -4.27
N THR A 411 13.63 43.13 -5.07
CA THR A 411 14.11 42.50 -6.32
C THR A 411 13.94 43.40 -7.58
N GLY A 412 12.99 44.31 -7.59
CA GLY A 412 12.62 45.08 -8.78
C GLY A 412 11.92 44.23 -9.85
N CYS A 413 11.35 43.09 -9.52
CA CYS A 413 10.73 42.14 -10.42
C CYS A 413 9.45 42.70 -11.06
N ARG A 414 9.10 42.17 -12.24
CA ARG A 414 7.86 42.51 -12.99
C ARG A 414 6.91 41.33 -12.92
N LEU A 415 5.92 41.36 -11.99
CA LEU A 415 4.89 40.34 -11.91
C LEU A 415 4.09 40.28 -13.21
N ARG A 416 3.99 39.11 -13.83
CA ARG A 416 3.38 38.92 -15.15
C ARG A 416 2.09 38.11 -15.10
N LYS A 417 2.14 36.89 -14.61
CA LYS A 417 0.98 35.99 -14.50
C LYS A 417 0.94 35.28 -13.15
N ILE A 418 -0.27 34.87 -12.75
CA ILE A 418 -0.50 34.11 -11.51
C ILE A 418 -1.33 32.85 -11.76
N GLY A 419 -0.86 31.72 -11.21
CA GLY A 419 -1.58 30.44 -11.10
C GLY A 419 -2.07 30.20 -9.67
N TYR A 420 -3.30 29.71 -9.53
CA TYR A 420 -3.93 29.47 -8.24
C TYR A 420 -4.97 28.34 -8.32
N ASP A 421 -5.30 27.73 -7.16
CA ASP A 421 -6.39 26.75 -7.08
C ASP A 421 -7.75 27.44 -7.24
N PRO A 422 -8.61 27.03 -8.19
CA PRO A 422 -9.95 27.61 -8.40
C PRO A 422 -10.82 27.61 -7.15
N ALA A 423 -10.66 26.65 -6.25
CA ALA A 423 -11.40 26.62 -4.97
C ALA A 423 -11.05 27.78 -4.03
N ARG A 424 -9.96 28.51 -4.31
CA ARG A 424 -9.48 29.65 -3.49
C ARG A 424 -9.67 31.02 -4.17
N TYR A 425 -10.30 31.07 -5.35
CA TYR A 425 -10.44 32.29 -6.13
C TYR A 425 -11.06 33.45 -5.34
N GLU A 426 -12.20 33.25 -4.71
CA GLU A 426 -12.90 34.32 -3.98
C GLU A 426 -12.05 34.95 -2.86
N ILE A 427 -11.19 34.12 -2.23
CA ILE A 427 -10.27 34.59 -1.20
C ILE A 427 -9.11 35.36 -1.79
N LEU A 428 -8.58 34.91 -2.95
CA LEU A 428 -7.43 35.49 -3.65
C LEU A 428 -7.78 36.69 -4.50
N LYS A 429 -9.06 36.95 -4.78
CA LYS A 429 -9.54 37.96 -5.72
C LYS A 429 -8.93 39.34 -5.48
N GLY A 430 -8.91 39.83 -4.24
CA GLY A 430 -8.34 41.15 -3.94
C GLY A 430 -6.81 41.23 -4.23
N LEU A 431 -6.07 40.15 -4.02
CA LEU A 431 -4.65 40.06 -4.35
C LEU A 431 -4.46 40.02 -5.87
N ILE A 432 -5.27 39.24 -6.57
CA ILE A 432 -5.22 39.10 -8.03
C ILE A 432 -5.52 40.44 -8.68
N GLU A 433 -6.59 41.10 -8.28
CA GLU A 433 -6.97 42.44 -8.80
C GLU A 433 -5.87 43.49 -8.55
N ARG A 434 -5.17 43.40 -7.43
CA ARG A 434 -4.12 44.36 -7.06
C ARG A 434 -2.85 44.24 -7.91
N TYR A 435 -2.42 43.00 -8.25
CA TYR A 435 -1.12 42.73 -8.85
C TYR A 435 -1.18 42.24 -10.29
N PHE A 436 -2.31 41.66 -10.68
CA PHE A 436 -2.46 40.93 -11.93
C PHE A 436 -3.70 41.37 -12.74
N PHE A 437 -4.25 42.53 -12.39
CA PHE A 437 -5.43 43.04 -13.10
C PHE A 437 -5.12 43.22 -14.59
N ASP A 438 -5.92 42.53 -15.42
CA ASP A 438 -5.97 42.66 -16.84
C ASP A 438 -7.42 42.62 -17.31
N LYS A 439 -7.79 43.48 -18.25
CA LYS A 439 -9.17 43.53 -18.78
C LYS A 439 -9.58 42.24 -19.49
N ASP A 440 -8.61 41.57 -20.11
CA ASP A 440 -8.83 40.34 -20.87
C ASP A 440 -8.66 39.07 -20.03
N GLY A 441 -8.18 39.19 -18.78
CA GLY A 441 -8.01 38.08 -17.83
C GLY A 441 -6.82 37.15 -18.13
N ASP A 442 -5.93 37.52 -19.07
CA ASP A 442 -4.82 36.68 -19.51
C ASP A 442 -3.68 36.53 -18.48
N ASN A 443 -3.69 37.41 -17.45
CA ASN A 443 -2.65 37.43 -16.43
C ASN A 443 -2.95 36.50 -15.24
N GLN A 444 -4.03 35.73 -15.29
CA GLN A 444 -4.45 34.84 -14.21
C GLN A 444 -4.95 33.51 -14.77
N ARG A 445 -4.66 32.41 -14.07
CA ARG A 445 -5.16 31.10 -14.44
C ARG A 445 -5.50 30.25 -13.24
N ALA A 446 -6.72 29.71 -13.25
CA ALA A 446 -7.16 28.71 -12.29
C ALA A 446 -6.58 27.34 -12.66
N ILE A 447 -5.78 26.75 -11.76
CA ILE A 447 -5.10 25.48 -11.94
C ILE A 447 -5.70 24.48 -10.97
N ARG A 448 -6.41 23.48 -11.48
CA ARG A 448 -6.93 22.39 -10.64
C ARG A 448 -5.80 21.49 -10.19
N GLN A 449 -5.66 21.29 -8.90
CA GLN A 449 -4.75 20.28 -8.35
C GLN A 449 -5.26 18.88 -8.72
N GLY A 450 -4.35 17.99 -9.11
CA GLY A 450 -4.68 16.64 -9.54
C GLY A 450 -3.90 16.18 -10.77
N PHE A 451 -4.46 15.23 -11.51
CA PHE A 451 -3.84 14.70 -12.74
C PHE A 451 -3.71 15.72 -13.86
N SER A 452 -4.46 16.82 -13.83
CA SER A 452 -4.34 17.93 -14.78
C SER A 452 -2.98 18.64 -14.73
N MET A 453 -2.23 18.52 -13.62
CA MET A 453 -0.88 19.08 -13.48
C MET A 453 0.23 18.14 -14.00
N ASN A 454 -0.10 16.96 -14.51
CA ASN A 454 0.84 15.92 -14.93
C ASN A 454 2.05 16.44 -15.72
N ASP A 455 1.81 17.25 -16.74
CA ASP A 455 2.88 17.72 -17.64
C ASP A 455 3.85 18.66 -16.95
N TYR A 456 3.35 19.51 -16.05
CA TYR A 456 4.16 20.44 -15.26
C TYR A 456 4.87 19.74 -14.08
N ILE A 457 4.30 18.67 -13.53
CA ILE A 457 4.96 17.78 -12.57
C ILE A 457 6.20 17.14 -13.22
N LYS A 458 6.04 16.61 -14.44
CA LYS A 458 7.15 16.03 -15.23
C LYS A 458 8.18 17.09 -15.62
N LEU A 459 7.72 18.27 -16.02
CA LEU A 459 8.60 19.38 -16.40
C LEU A 459 9.45 19.86 -15.21
N LEU A 460 8.84 20.02 -14.01
CA LEU A 460 9.59 20.38 -12.79
C LEU A 460 10.70 19.36 -12.52
N LYS A 461 10.37 18.06 -12.59
CA LYS A 461 11.35 16.98 -12.41
C LYS A 461 12.49 17.07 -13.43
N SER A 462 12.17 17.23 -14.71
CA SER A 462 13.16 17.37 -15.79
C SER A 462 14.09 18.55 -15.55
N LYS A 463 13.53 19.74 -15.26
CA LYS A 463 14.32 20.95 -14.99
C LYS A 463 15.25 20.80 -13.76
N LEU A 464 14.81 20.08 -12.70
CA LEU A 464 15.64 19.78 -11.54
C LEU A 464 16.77 18.81 -11.88
N VAL A 465 16.48 17.70 -12.55
CA VAL A 465 17.46 16.69 -12.97
C VAL A 465 18.52 17.30 -13.90
N GLU A 466 18.10 18.19 -14.80
CA GLU A 466 18.99 18.88 -15.75
C GLU A 466 19.74 20.07 -15.12
N ASN A 467 19.56 20.36 -13.83
CA ASN A 467 20.08 21.54 -13.13
C ASN A 467 19.69 22.87 -13.82
N LYS A 468 18.53 22.90 -14.45
CA LYS A 468 17.95 24.10 -15.09
C LYS A 468 17.02 24.87 -14.16
N LEU A 469 16.45 24.22 -13.12
CA LEU A 469 15.72 24.90 -12.06
C LEU A 469 16.66 25.14 -10.88
N ILE A 470 16.80 26.40 -10.48
CA ILE A 470 17.72 26.88 -9.46
C ILE A 470 16.92 27.39 -8.26
N HIS A 471 17.18 26.82 -7.10
CA HIS A 471 16.63 27.29 -5.82
C HIS A 471 17.69 27.19 -4.71
N ASN A 472 17.59 28.04 -3.70
CA ASN A 472 18.54 28.11 -2.58
C ASN A 472 17.89 28.03 -1.20
N GLN A 473 16.61 27.66 -1.14
CA GLN A 473 15.84 27.63 0.10
C GLN A 473 15.71 26.21 0.65
N LYS A 474 16.05 26.00 1.92
CA LYS A 474 15.91 24.71 2.60
C LYS A 474 14.46 24.27 2.74
N VAL A 475 13.53 25.20 2.97
CA VAL A 475 12.09 24.89 3.05
C VAL A 475 11.59 24.32 1.73
N MET A 476 12.05 24.84 0.58
CA MET A 476 11.71 24.32 -0.74
C MET A 476 12.33 22.93 -0.96
N GLN A 477 13.61 22.75 -0.61
CA GLN A 477 14.27 21.45 -0.68
C GLN A 477 13.51 20.39 0.15
N TRP A 478 13.13 20.76 1.38
CA TRP A 478 12.36 19.89 2.26
C TRP A 478 10.99 19.55 1.67
N ALA A 479 10.25 20.53 1.14
CA ALA A 479 8.96 20.30 0.52
C ALA A 479 9.04 19.40 -0.73
N LEU A 480 10.05 19.58 -1.58
CA LEU A 480 10.32 18.73 -2.72
C LEU A 480 10.61 17.28 -2.26
N ASN A 481 11.45 17.10 -1.24
CA ASN A 481 11.79 15.78 -0.69
C ASN A 481 10.59 15.07 -0.04
N ASN A 482 9.60 15.82 0.45
CA ASN A 482 8.35 15.30 1.00
C ASN A 482 7.29 15.01 -0.08
N THR A 483 7.51 15.49 -1.30
CA THR A 483 6.54 15.33 -2.38
C THR A 483 6.58 13.93 -2.94
N ALA A 484 5.44 13.25 -2.87
CA ALA A 484 5.20 11.97 -3.51
C ALA A 484 4.25 12.15 -4.69
N VAL A 485 4.17 11.15 -5.56
CA VAL A 485 3.21 11.12 -6.67
C VAL A 485 2.35 9.86 -6.60
N LYS A 486 1.09 10.04 -6.95
CA LYS A 486 0.17 8.96 -7.26
C LYS A 486 0.06 8.85 -8.78
N ILE A 487 0.15 7.62 -9.29
CA ILE A 487 0.06 7.35 -10.73
C ILE A 487 -1.36 6.92 -11.04
N GLY A 488 -2.02 7.61 -11.96
CA GLY A 488 -3.33 7.27 -12.49
C GLY A 488 -3.28 6.03 -13.41
N GLN A 489 -4.44 5.56 -13.84
CA GLN A 489 -4.55 4.41 -14.74
C GLN A 489 -3.92 4.66 -16.12
N SER A 490 -3.93 5.91 -16.59
CA SER A 490 -3.31 6.36 -17.84
C SER A 490 -1.80 6.65 -17.73
N GLY A 491 -1.20 6.51 -16.55
CA GLY A 491 0.20 6.82 -16.31
C GLY A 491 0.46 8.30 -15.99
N ASP A 492 -0.60 9.09 -15.74
CA ASP A 492 -0.50 10.48 -15.32
C ASP A 492 -0.13 10.60 -13.85
N TYR A 493 0.59 11.64 -13.49
CA TYR A 493 1.04 11.94 -12.14
C TYR A 493 0.14 12.96 -11.45
N MET A 494 -0.09 12.75 -10.17
CA MET A 494 -0.71 13.70 -9.25
C MET A 494 0.12 13.77 -7.97
N TYR A 495 0.39 14.97 -7.47
CA TYR A 495 1.07 15.12 -6.17
C TYR A 495 0.23 14.55 -5.03
N THR A 496 0.90 13.96 -4.08
CA THR A 496 0.33 13.47 -2.83
C THR A 496 1.35 13.56 -1.70
N LYS A 497 0.88 13.55 -0.48
CA LYS A 497 1.71 13.44 0.73
C LYS A 497 1.92 11.96 1.05
N LYS A 498 3.11 11.59 1.51
CA LYS A 498 3.40 10.23 1.96
C LYS A 498 2.93 10.02 3.40
N LEU A 499 3.18 11.01 4.24
CA LEU A 499 2.73 11.07 5.62
C LEU A 499 1.83 12.30 5.79
N GLU A 500 0.90 12.26 6.71
CA GLU A 500 0.00 13.39 6.99
C GLU A 500 0.77 14.64 7.45
N LYS A 501 1.90 14.43 8.12
CA LYS A 501 2.81 15.49 8.55
C LYS A 501 3.63 16.12 7.43
N ASP A 502 3.74 15.48 6.26
CA ASP A 502 4.49 16.01 5.13
C ASP A 502 3.80 17.24 4.56
N LYS A 503 4.55 18.30 4.34
CA LYS A 503 4.05 19.53 3.73
C LYS A 503 4.67 19.69 2.35
N ILE A 504 3.82 19.81 1.33
CA ILE A 504 4.22 19.89 -0.08
C ILE A 504 3.75 21.17 -0.77
N ASP A 505 3.12 22.05 -0.03
CA ASP A 505 2.51 23.30 -0.51
C ASP A 505 3.53 24.18 -1.28
N PRO A 506 4.81 24.34 -0.85
CA PRO A 506 5.81 25.04 -1.63
C PRO A 506 6.09 24.39 -2.99
N THR A 507 6.07 23.06 -3.08
CA THR A 507 6.25 22.33 -4.36
C THR A 507 5.07 22.56 -5.30
N VAL A 508 3.85 22.56 -4.77
CA VAL A 508 2.62 22.80 -5.55
C VAL A 508 2.63 24.22 -6.09
N ALA A 509 2.91 25.22 -5.24
CA ALA A 509 3.02 26.63 -5.63
C ALA A 509 4.11 26.84 -6.71
N LEU A 510 5.29 26.19 -6.55
CA LEU A 510 6.35 26.25 -7.54
C LEU A 510 5.92 25.68 -8.90
N THR A 511 5.20 24.55 -8.88
CA THR A 511 4.69 23.91 -10.11
C THR A 511 3.68 24.81 -10.81
N MET A 512 2.79 25.48 -10.06
CA MET A 512 1.85 26.45 -10.62
C MET A 512 2.56 27.68 -11.22
N ALA A 513 3.61 28.18 -10.56
CA ALA A 513 4.41 29.28 -11.10
C ALA A 513 5.11 28.89 -12.40
N LEU A 514 5.62 27.66 -12.48
CA LEU A 514 6.26 27.10 -13.68
C LEU A 514 5.26 26.96 -14.84
N GLU A 515 4.02 26.52 -14.55
CA GLU A 515 2.94 26.48 -15.55
C GLU A 515 2.68 27.86 -16.14
N MET A 516 2.68 28.91 -15.29
CA MET A 516 2.49 30.28 -15.76
C MET A 516 3.63 30.78 -16.62
N ALA A 517 4.88 30.38 -16.31
CA ALA A 517 6.04 30.74 -17.13
C ALA A 517 5.95 30.15 -18.55
N VAL A 518 5.68 28.85 -18.63
CA VAL A 518 5.54 28.13 -19.91
C VAL A 518 4.36 28.66 -20.74
N SER A 519 3.22 28.94 -20.08
CA SER A 519 2.01 29.44 -20.78
C SER A 519 2.14 30.88 -21.35
N ASP A 520 3.19 31.61 -21.02
CA ASP A 520 3.47 32.95 -21.57
C ASP A 520 4.45 32.91 -22.77
N GLU A 521 5.10 31.78 -23.01
CA GLU A 521 6.01 31.55 -24.14
C GLU A 521 5.29 31.03 -25.39
N VAL A 522 4.05 30.51 -25.22
CA VAL A 522 3.19 30.00 -26.31
C VAL A 522 2.20 31.09 -26.74
#